data_69285c9240a069e67b46fdc036929841
#
_entry.id   69285c9240a069e67b46fdc036929841
#
_cell.length_a   1.000
_cell.length_b   1.000
_cell.length_c   1.000
_cell.angle_alpha   90.00
_cell.angle_beta   90.00
_cell.angle_gamma   90.00
#
_symmetry.space_group_name_H-M   'P 1'
#
loop_
_entity.id
_entity.type
_entity.pdbx_description
1 polymer ?
#
loop_
_entity_poly.entity_id
_entity_poly.type
_entity_poly.pdbx_seq_one_letter_code
_entity_poly.pdbx_strand_id
1 'polypeptide(L)'
;MARAIVLRQLTASPKSRLQLERKLAERNVPEDVAAAVLDRFAEVRLVDDAEFADMWVRSRSQSRRLARGALRRELADKGIDADTAASALGQLSDEDEEAAARHLVERKLRAGTDLSDRAERDKATRRLASMLARKGYQPSQAFRIVAEVLDAAAAGAPAGEDSGEDPADWE
;
A
#
# COMPACT_ATOMS: atom_id res chain seq x y z
N MET A 1 30.29 17.04 -14.81
CA MET A 1 29.26 16.24 -15.49
C MET A 1 28.37 15.47 -14.50
N ALA A 2 28.91 14.60 -13.66
CA ALA A 2 28.16 13.81 -12.68
C ALA A 2 27.26 14.65 -11.75
N ARG A 3 27.81 15.71 -11.14
CA ARG A 3 27.08 16.68 -10.29
C ARG A 3 25.84 17.26 -10.97
N ALA A 4 25.95 17.64 -12.23
CA ALA A 4 24.82 18.21 -12.97
C ALA A 4 23.69 17.16 -13.23
N ILE A 5 24.08 15.89 -13.42
CA ILE A 5 23.12 14.78 -13.55
C ILE A 5 22.35 14.61 -12.24
N VAL A 6 23.04 14.55 -11.10
CA VAL A 6 22.41 14.39 -9.78
C VAL A 6 21.47 15.54 -9.48
N LEU A 7 21.91 16.79 -9.65
CA LEU A 7 21.06 17.96 -9.42
C LEU A 7 19.79 17.94 -10.26
N ARG A 8 19.90 17.61 -11.54
CA ARG A 8 18.73 17.50 -12.42
C ARG A 8 17.76 16.40 -11.96
N GLN A 9 18.27 15.27 -11.46
CA GLN A 9 17.41 14.19 -10.94
C GLN A 9 16.67 14.63 -9.68
N LEU A 10 17.37 15.29 -8.74
CA LEU A 10 16.80 15.77 -7.49
C LEU A 10 15.79 16.93 -7.70
N THR A 11 16.03 17.80 -8.69
CA THR A 11 15.08 18.83 -9.06
C THR A 11 13.77 18.27 -9.59
N ALA A 12 13.83 17.14 -10.30
CA ALA A 12 12.63 16.50 -10.87
C ALA A 12 11.77 15.78 -9.79
N SER A 13 12.41 15.07 -8.87
CA SER A 13 11.75 14.40 -7.73
C SER A 13 12.80 13.89 -6.74
N PRO A 14 12.41 13.67 -5.48
CA PRO A 14 13.25 13.00 -4.50
C PRO A 14 13.72 11.62 -5.00
N LYS A 15 14.98 11.28 -4.72
CA LYS A 15 15.64 10.05 -5.16
C LYS A 15 16.44 9.47 -4.01
N SER A 16 16.42 8.13 -3.88
CA SER A 16 17.37 7.44 -3.02
C SER A 16 18.77 7.43 -3.62
N ARG A 17 19.77 7.20 -2.78
CA ARG A 17 21.17 7.07 -3.20
C ARG A 17 21.32 6.03 -4.32
N LEU A 18 20.76 4.84 -4.16
CA LEU A 18 20.82 3.77 -5.16
C LEU A 18 20.22 4.19 -6.52
N GLN A 19 19.12 4.95 -6.50
CA GLN A 19 18.53 5.45 -7.74
C GLN A 19 19.44 6.42 -8.49
N LEU A 20 20.17 7.25 -7.76
CA LEU A 20 21.15 8.18 -8.32
C LEU A 20 22.40 7.45 -8.83
N GLU A 21 22.89 6.43 -8.09
CA GLU A 21 23.98 5.55 -8.52
C GLU A 21 23.65 4.89 -9.86
N ARG A 22 22.48 4.27 -9.96
CA ARG A 22 21.99 3.66 -11.22
C ARG A 22 21.93 4.68 -12.35
N LYS A 23 21.49 5.90 -12.05
CA LYS A 23 21.37 6.96 -13.05
C LYS A 23 22.74 7.48 -13.52
N LEU A 24 23.72 7.52 -12.65
CA LEU A 24 25.10 7.86 -13.01
C LEU A 24 25.75 6.74 -13.86
N ALA A 25 25.52 5.48 -13.50
CA ALA A 25 25.99 4.33 -14.24
C ALA A 25 25.41 4.29 -15.68
N GLU A 26 24.12 4.57 -15.85
CA GLU A 26 23.48 4.70 -17.18
C GLU A 26 24.12 5.80 -18.06
N ARG A 27 24.83 6.73 -17.46
CA ARG A 27 25.56 7.80 -18.14
C ARG A 27 27.06 7.55 -18.23
N ASN A 28 27.48 6.32 -17.98
CA ASN A 28 28.87 5.87 -17.99
C ASN A 28 29.80 6.69 -17.09
N VAL A 29 29.28 7.17 -15.94
CA VAL A 29 30.11 7.79 -14.90
C VAL A 29 30.84 6.70 -14.16
N PRO A 30 32.18 6.76 -14.01
CA PRO A 30 32.95 5.80 -13.22
C PRO A 30 32.42 5.71 -11.78
N GLU A 31 32.46 4.51 -11.20
CA GLU A 31 31.86 4.22 -9.88
C GLU A 31 32.49 5.05 -8.77
N ASP A 32 33.80 5.20 -8.77
CA ASP A 32 34.55 6.03 -7.81
C ASP A 32 34.15 7.50 -7.87
N VAL A 33 33.95 8.04 -9.08
CA VAL A 33 33.47 9.41 -9.29
C VAL A 33 32.01 9.54 -8.84
N ALA A 34 31.17 8.55 -9.12
CA ALA A 34 29.79 8.54 -8.68
C ALA A 34 29.70 8.51 -7.15
N ALA A 35 30.44 7.63 -6.49
CA ALA A 35 30.50 7.54 -5.03
C ALA A 35 30.93 8.86 -4.40
N ALA A 36 32.06 9.44 -4.85
CA ALA A 36 32.56 10.70 -4.32
C ALA A 36 31.58 11.87 -4.46
N VAL A 37 30.84 11.93 -5.59
CA VAL A 37 29.80 12.96 -5.80
C VAL A 37 28.64 12.73 -4.85
N LEU A 38 28.14 11.49 -4.71
CA LEU A 38 27.00 11.19 -3.86
C LEU A 38 27.34 11.37 -2.37
N ASP A 39 28.55 11.02 -1.93
CA ASP A 39 29.01 11.29 -0.56
C ASP A 39 28.98 12.78 -0.26
N ARG A 40 29.45 13.60 -1.19
CA ARG A 40 29.39 15.08 -1.01
C ARG A 40 27.97 15.61 -0.95
N PHE A 41 27.03 15.02 -1.71
CA PHE A 41 25.62 15.38 -1.66
C PHE A 41 24.96 14.90 -0.36
N ALA A 42 25.39 13.76 0.19
CA ALA A 42 24.92 13.27 1.48
C ALA A 42 25.41 14.17 2.63
N GLU A 43 26.69 14.60 2.64
CA GLU A 43 27.25 15.52 3.64
C GLU A 43 26.45 16.81 3.75
N VAL A 44 25.93 17.34 2.65
CA VAL A 44 25.11 18.55 2.61
C VAL A 44 23.59 18.26 2.65
N ARG A 45 23.22 17.02 2.93
CA ARG A 45 21.82 16.54 3.03
C ARG A 45 20.95 16.79 1.80
N LEU A 46 21.55 16.83 0.63
CA LEU A 46 20.79 16.84 -0.64
C LEU A 46 20.42 15.41 -1.10
N VAL A 47 21.13 14.42 -0.59
CA VAL A 47 20.80 12.99 -0.69
C VAL A 47 20.70 12.47 0.74
N ASP A 48 19.50 12.07 1.13
CA ASP A 48 19.21 11.56 2.47
C ASP A 48 18.20 10.43 2.34
N ASP A 49 18.68 9.20 2.51
CA ASP A 49 17.86 7.99 2.36
C ASP A 49 16.83 7.83 3.49
N ALA A 50 17.08 8.41 4.67
CA ALA A 50 16.11 8.41 5.76
C ALA A 50 14.95 9.35 5.45
N GLU A 51 15.23 10.58 5.03
CA GLU A 51 14.21 11.54 4.62
C GLU A 51 13.42 11.02 3.41
N PHE A 52 14.11 10.41 2.44
CA PHE A 52 13.48 9.77 1.30
C PHE A 52 12.51 8.65 1.74
N ALA A 53 12.92 7.78 2.68
CA ALA A 53 12.10 6.69 3.18
C ALA A 53 10.84 7.20 3.88
N ASP A 54 10.98 8.20 4.76
CA ASP A 54 9.86 8.82 5.47
C ASP A 54 8.82 9.41 4.52
N MET A 55 9.29 10.16 3.54
CA MET A 55 8.43 10.75 2.53
C MET A 55 7.77 9.68 1.65
N TRP A 56 8.50 8.63 1.27
CA TRP A 56 7.98 7.52 0.48
C TRP A 56 6.86 6.79 1.21
N VAL A 57 7.08 6.44 2.48
CA VAL A 57 6.07 5.78 3.33
C VAL A 57 4.81 6.63 3.42
N ARG A 58 4.94 7.91 3.76
CA ARG A 58 3.80 8.84 3.89
C ARG A 58 3.00 8.96 2.60
N SER A 59 3.69 9.17 1.48
CA SER A 59 3.04 9.31 0.18
C SER A 59 2.31 8.04 -0.26
N ARG A 60 2.92 6.87 -0.08
CA ARG A 60 2.38 5.61 -0.58
C ARG A 60 1.29 5.02 0.31
N SER A 61 1.40 5.19 1.63
CA SER A 61 0.33 4.80 2.56
C SER A 61 -0.95 5.57 2.28
N GLN A 62 -0.84 6.88 2.06
CA GLN A 62 -2.00 7.74 1.79
C GLN A 62 -2.58 7.53 0.39
N SER A 63 -1.75 7.61 -0.66
CA SER A 63 -2.23 7.59 -2.05
C SER A 63 -2.64 6.20 -2.54
N ARG A 64 -1.93 5.15 -2.12
CA ARG A 64 -2.14 3.77 -2.58
C ARG A 64 -2.67 2.82 -1.50
N ARG A 65 -2.76 3.29 -0.25
CA ARG A 65 -3.14 2.47 0.91
C ARG A 65 -2.31 1.19 1.02
N LEU A 66 -0.98 1.34 0.80
CA LEU A 66 -0.06 0.23 0.96
C LEU A 66 0.22 0.01 2.45
N ALA A 67 0.20 -1.25 2.86
CA ALA A 67 0.58 -1.67 4.19
C ALA A 67 2.11 -1.81 4.32
N ARG A 68 2.59 -1.90 5.57
CA ARG A 68 4.02 -2.03 5.91
C ARG A 68 4.76 -3.09 5.10
N GLY A 69 4.11 -4.23 4.84
CA GLY A 69 4.74 -5.32 4.07
C GLY A 69 5.08 -4.94 2.63
N ALA A 70 4.21 -4.19 1.94
CA ALA A 70 4.48 -3.71 0.59
C ALA A 70 5.49 -2.54 0.61
N LEU A 71 5.33 -1.60 1.54
CA LEU A 71 6.23 -0.46 1.69
C LEU A 71 7.67 -0.90 1.98
N ARG A 72 7.86 -1.92 2.84
CA ARG A 72 9.19 -2.49 3.11
C ARG A 72 9.85 -3.03 1.84
N ARG A 73 9.09 -3.76 0.99
CA ARG A 73 9.61 -4.25 -0.29
C ARG A 73 9.96 -3.12 -1.24
N GLU A 74 9.08 -2.11 -1.37
CA GLU A 74 9.36 -0.94 -2.21
C GLU A 74 10.61 -0.17 -1.74
N LEU A 75 10.82 -0.01 -0.43
CA LEU A 75 12.01 0.64 0.13
C LEU A 75 13.28 -0.18 -0.15
N ALA A 76 13.23 -1.51 0.02
CA ALA A 76 14.35 -2.40 -0.30
C ALA A 76 14.74 -2.31 -1.78
N ASP A 77 13.77 -2.27 -2.70
CA ASP A 77 14.00 -2.10 -4.15
C ASP A 77 14.67 -0.76 -4.49
N LYS A 78 14.52 0.24 -3.61
CA LYS A 78 15.18 1.54 -3.70
C LYS A 78 16.51 1.62 -2.98
N GLY A 79 16.95 0.51 -2.41
CA GLY A 79 18.24 0.42 -1.73
C GLY A 79 18.26 1.00 -0.32
N ILE A 80 17.09 1.21 0.29
CA ILE A 80 16.98 1.63 1.67
C ILE A 80 17.30 0.43 2.58
N ASP A 81 18.23 0.60 3.50
CA ASP A 81 18.59 -0.44 4.46
C ASP A 81 17.44 -0.77 5.42
N ALA A 82 17.54 -1.93 6.08
CA ALA A 82 16.46 -2.47 6.91
C ALA A 82 16.13 -1.58 8.13
N ASP A 83 17.14 -0.97 8.74
CA ASP A 83 16.96 -0.14 9.95
C ASP A 83 16.32 1.20 9.60
N THR A 84 16.78 1.85 8.54
CA THR A 84 16.16 3.06 7.99
C THR A 84 14.72 2.80 7.54
N ALA A 85 14.48 1.68 6.86
CA ALA A 85 13.13 1.28 6.47
C ALA A 85 12.22 1.01 7.68
N ALA A 86 12.73 0.33 8.71
CA ALA A 86 11.97 0.07 9.93
C ALA A 86 11.61 1.36 10.67
N SER A 87 12.55 2.31 10.77
CA SER A 87 12.29 3.64 11.34
C SER A 87 11.19 4.38 10.59
N ALA A 88 11.27 4.47 9.27
CA ALA A 88 10.27 5.12 8.44
C ALA A 88 8.89 4.46 8.55
N LEU A 89 8.83 3.12 8.60
CA LEU A 89 7.57 2.38 8.76
C LEU A 89 6.96 2.54 10.16
N GLY A 90 7.76 2.91 11.16
CA GLY A 90 7.30 3.19 12.53
C GLY A 90 6.33 4.39 12.63
N GLN A 91 6.29 5.28 11.63
CA GLN A 91 5.32 6.37 11.58
C GLN A 91 3.88 5.92 11.28
N LEU A 92 3.69 4.68 10.82
CA LEU A 92 2.36 4.12 10.55
C LEU A 92 1.78 3.53 11.83
N SER A 93 0.58 3.94 12.22
CA SER A 93 -0.15 3.28 13.30
C SER A 93 -0.84 2.01 12.80
N ASP A 94 -1.05 1.05 13.70
CA ASP A 94 -1.80 -0.17 13.38
C ASP A 94 -3.27 0.15 13.10
N GLU A 95 -3.81 1.12 13.80
CA GLU A 95 -5.19 1.59 13.65
C GLU A 95 -5.44 2.22 12.26
N ASP A 96 -4.52 3.07 11.80
CA ASP A 96 -4.62 3.68 10.47
C ASP A 96 -4.48 2.64 9.36
N GLU A 97 -3.59 1.66 9.53
CA GLU A 97 -3.40 0.56 8.59
C GLU A 97 -4.66 -0.31 8.50
N GLU A 98 -5.27 -0.63 9.65
CA GLU A 98 -6.52 -1.39 9.72
C GLU A 98 -7.70 -0.61 9.12
N ALA A 99 -7.85 0.67 9.44
CA ALA A 99 -8.88 1.53 8.87
C ALA A 99 -8.74 1.65 7.35
N ALA A 100 -7.51 1.77 6.84
CA ALA A 100 -7.24 1.80 5.41
C ALA A 100 -7.62 0.47 4.72
N ALA A 101 -7.33 -0.67 5.36
CA ALA A 101 -7.72 -1.99 4.86
C ALA A 101 -9.24 -2.15 4.81
N ARG A 102 -9.94 -1.80 5.88
CA ARG A 102 -11.40 -1.84 5.99
C ARG A 102 -12.05 -1.02 4.89
N HIS A 103 -11.65 0.22 4.73
CA HIS A 103 -12.13 1.08 3.65
C HIS A 103 -11.89 0.53 2.24
N LEU A 104 -10.74 -0.13 2.00
CA LEU A 104 -10.47 -0.79 0.73
C LEU A 104 -11.42 -1.95 0.46
N VAL A 105 -11.72 -2.76 1.49
CA VAL A 105 -12.65 -3.89 1.40
C VAL A 105 -14.05 -3.40 1.11
N GLU A 106 -14.55 -2.42 1.86
CA GLU A 106 -15.87 -1.81 1.68
C GLU A 106 -16.06 -1.27 0.26
N ARG A 107 -15.10 -0.50 -0.23
CA ARG A 107 -15.13 0.04 -1.61
C ARG A 107 -15.07 -1.03 -2.70
N LYS A 108 -14.50 -2.20 -2.42
CA LYS A 108 -14.32 -3.29 -3.38
C LYS A 108 -15.36 -4.40 -3.21
N LEU A 109 -16.13 -4.35 -2.14
CA LEU A 109 -17.30 -5.20 -2.01
C LEU A 109 -18.34 -4.78 -3.06
N ARG A 110 -18.76 -5.73 -3.88
CA ARG A 110 -19.72 -5.45 -4.95
C ARG A 110 -21.13 -5.32 -4.34
N ALA A 111 -21.84 -4.28 -4.70
CA ALA A 111 -23.25 -4.17 -4.41
C ALA A 111 -24.01 -5.38 -5.02
N GLY A 112 -24.93 -5.94 -4.27
CA GLY A 112 -25.71 -7.11 -4.72
C GLY A 112 -24.98 -8.46 -4.61
N THR A 113 -23.80 -8.53 -3.94
CA THR A 113 -23.22 -9.82 -3.59
C THR A 113 -24.13 -10.50 -2.58
N ASP A 114 -24.64 -11.70 -2.90
CA ASP A 114 -25.42 -12.48 -1.95
C ASP A 114 -24.50 -13.08 -0.89
N LEU A 115 -24.45 -12.41 0.27
CA LEU A 115 -23.64 -12.83 1.40
C LEU A 115 -24.29 -13.94 2.24
N SER A 116 -25.56 -14.28 1.98
CA SER A 116 -26.24 -15.42 2.57
C SER A 116 -25.85 -16.73 1.88
N ASP A 117 -25.49 -16.68 0.59
CA ASP A 117 -24.91 -17.82 -0.11
C ASP A 117 -23.45 -18.03 0.32
N ARG A 118 -23.18 -19.19 0.91
CA ARG A 118 -21.84 -19.56 1.39
C ARG A 118 -20.78 -19.56 0.28
N ALA A 119 -21.11 -20.05 -0.92
CA ALA A 119 -20.17 -20.11 -2.03
C ALA A 119 -19.78 -18.71 -2.53
N GLU A 120 -20.74 -17.79 -2.67
CA GLU A 120 -20.48 -16.40 -3.05
C GLU A 120 -19.71 -15.65 -1.97
N ARG A 121 -20.04 -15.89 -0.70
CA ARG A 121 -19.29 -15.33 0.44
C ARG A 121 -17.83 -15.80 0.45
N ASP A 122 -17.56 -17.10 0.28
CA ASP A 122 -16.21 -17.66 0.21
C ASP A 122 -15.42 -17.10 -0.96
N LYS A 123 -16.04 -16.90 -2.10
CA LYS A 123 -15.46 -16.29 -3.28
C LYS A 123 -15.09 -14.82 -3.05
N ALA A 124 -15.99 -14.07 -2.43
CA ALA A 124 -15.74 -12.67 -2.04
C ALA A 124 -14.58 -12.58 -1.05
N THR A 125 -14.57 -13.44 -0.03
CA THR A 125 -13.50 -13.52 0.97
C THR A 125 -12.13 -13.74 0.33
N ARG A 126 -12.00 -14.77 -0.52
CA ARG A 126 -10.72 -15.05 -1.21
C ARG A 126 -10.28 -13.90 -2.10
N ARG A 127 -11.18 -13.30 -2.85
CA ARG A 127 -10.89 -12.18 -3.75
C ARG A 127 -10.41 -10.94 -2.98
N LEU A 128 -11.10 -10.57 -1.90
CA LEU A 128 -10.78 -9.39 -1.10
C LEU A 128 -9.52 -9.59 -0.25
N ALA A 129 -9.34 -10.77 0.35
CA ALA A 129 -8.12 -11.10 1.08
C ALA A 129 -6.88 -11.11 0.15
N SER A 130 -7.00 -11.65 -1.06
CA SER A 130 -5.92 -11.61 -2.06
C SER A 130 -5.58 -10.18 -2.49
N MET A 131 -6.58 -9.29 -2.58
CA MET A 131 -6.34 -7.87 -2.86
C MET A 131 -5.54 -7.21 -1.73
N LEU A 132 -5.90 -7.44 -0.47
CA LEU A 132 -5.15 -6.92 0.68
C LEU A 132 -3.74 -7.49 0.76
N ALA A 133 -3.56 -8.79 0.50
CA ALA A 133 -2.24 -9.43 0.48
C ALA A 133 -1.31 -8.78 -0.56
N ARG A 134 -1.80 -8.47 -1.77
CA ARG A 134 -1.03 -7.73 -2.78
C ARG A 134 -0.65 -6.31 -2.34
N LYS A 135 -1.44 -5.70 -1.47
CA LYS A 135 -1.15 -4.40 -0.87
C LYS A 135 -0.24 -4.48 0.37
N GLY A 136 0.20 -5.68 0.73
CA GLY A 136 1.19 -5.91 1.79
C GLY A 136 0.62 -6.12 3.18
N TYR A 137 -0.71 -6.27 3.32
CA TYR A 137 -1.33 -6.65 4.59
C TYR A 137 -1.00 -8.09 4.96
N GLN A 138 -0.83 -8.34 6.26
CA GLN A 138 -0.60 -9.70 6.77
C GLN A 138 -1.81 -10.59 6.48
N PRO A 139 -1.62 -11.88 6.09
CA PRO A 139 -2.74 -12.76 5.74
C PRO A 139 -3.79 -12.88 6.84
N SER A 140 -3.38 -13.07 8.11
CA SER A 140 -4.30 -13.17 9.25
C SER A 140 -5.13 -11.91 9.43
N GLN A 141 -4.52 -10.74 9.34
CA GLN A 141 -5.18 -9.44 9.39
C GLN A 141 -6.14 -9.26 8.22
N ALA A 142 -5.71 -9.62 7.01
CA ALA A 142 -6.53 -9.51 5.81
C ALA A 142 -7.82 -10.34 5.91
N PHE A 143 -7.70 -11.62 6.33
CA PHE A 143 -8.87 -12.48 6.50
C PHE A 143 -9.80 -12.00 7.60
N ARG A 144 -9.27 -11.53 8.74
CA ARG A 144 -10.06 -10.98 9.85
C ARG A 144 -10.86 -9.76 9.39
N ILE A 145 -10.21 -8.77 8.78
CA ILE A 145 -10.87 -7.54 8.32
C ILE A 145 -11.93 -7.84 7.25
N VAL A 146 -11.63 -8.73 6.32
CA VAL A 146 -12.61 -9.14 5.30
C VAL A 146 -13.82 -9.80 5.95
N ALA A 147 -13.63 -10.72 6.90
CA ALA A 147 -14.74 -11.37 7.60
C ALA A 147 -15.62 -10.35 8.32
N GLU A 148 -15.04 -9.44 9.09
CA GLU A 148 -15.75 -8.38 9.82
C GLU A 148 -16.59 -7.48 8.88
N VAL A 149 -16.02 -7.07 7.73
CA VAL A 149 -16.75 -6.24 6.77
C VAL A 149 -17.89 -7.00 6.10
N LEU A 150 -17.68 -8.28 5.77
CA LEU A 150 -18.74 -9.12 5.17
C LEU A 150 -19.86 -9.40 6.17
N ASP A 151 -19.53 -9.63 7.46
CA ASP A 151 -20.52 -9.80 8.52
C ASP A 151 -21.35 -8.54 8.73
N ALA A 152 -20.70 -7.37 8.78
CA ALA A 152 -21.38 -6.09 8.90
C ALA A 152 -22.29 -5.80 7.70
N ALA A 153 -21.84 -6.11 6.49
CA ALA A 153 -22.63 -5.93 5.28
C ALA A 153 -23.83 -6.88 5.22
N ALA A 154 -23.67 -8.13 5.67
CA ALA A 154 -24.78 -9.10 5.75
C ALA A 154 -25.82 -8.68 6.81
N ALA A 155 -25.40 -8.13 7.93
CA ALA A 155 -26.30 -7.63 8.99
C ALA A 155 -27.04 -6.35 8.60
N GLY A 156 -26.46 -5.53 7.71
CA GLY A 156 -27.07 -4.29 7.20
C GLY A 156 -27.94 -4.47 5.96
N ALA A 157 -27.97 -5.66 5.36
CA ALA A 157 -28.90 -5.96 4.27
C ALA A 157 -30.33 -5.98 4.85
N PRO A 158 -31.30 -5.22 4.26
CA PRO A 158 -32.68 -5.32 4.71
C PRO A 158 -33.13 -6.78 4.51
N ALA A 159 -33.68 -7.37 5.59
CA ALA A 159 -34.37 -8.65 5.48
C ALA A 159 -35.39 -8.48 4.35
N GLY A 160 -35.26 -9.30 3.30
CA GLY A 160 -36.20 -9.26 2.19
C GLY A 160 -37.59 -9.32 2.76
N GLU A 161 -38.38 -8.28 2.49
CA GLU A 161 -39.82 -8.31 2.73
C GLU A 161 -40.33 -9.49 1.94
N ASP A 162 -40.59 -10.58 2.66
CA ASP A 162 -41.47 -11.66 2.19
C ASP A 162 -42.85 -11.04 2.00
N SER A 163 -43.06 -10.52 0.79
CA SER A 163 -44.41 -10.11 0.34
C SER A 163 -45.20 -11.39 0.15
N GLY A 164 -45.63 -11.95 1.26
CA GLY A 164 -46.73 -12.88 1.27
C GLY A 164 -47.98 -12.17 0.73
N GLU A 165 -48.14 -12.15 -0.57
CA GLU A 165 -49.44 -11.94 -1.19
C GLU A 165 -50.25 -13.18 -0.89
N ASP A 166 -51.08 -13.03 0.12
CA ASP A 166 -52.21 -13.88 0.40
C ASP A 166 -53.27 -13.64 -0.72
N PRO A 167 -53.58 -14.63 -1.57
CA PRO A 167 -54.67 -14.47 -2.51
C PRO A 167 -55.99 -14.68 -1.78
N ALA A 168 -56.53 -13.58 -1.24
CA ALA A 168 -57.85 -13.56 -0.69
C ALA A 168 -58.92 -13.82 -1.78
N ASP A 169 -59.64 -14.90 -1.57
CA ASP A 169 -61.04 -15.17 -1.82
C ASP A 169 -61.78 -14.18 -2.73
N TRP A 170 -62.21 -14.70 -3.86
CA TRP A 170 -63.33 -14.16 -4.64
C TRP A 170 -64.52 -15.11 -4.55
N GLU A 171 -65.52 -14.77 -3.74
CA GLU A 171 -66.91 -15.15 -3.98
C GLU A 171 -67.62 -14.02 -4.74
#